data_6800e993c16017ed466e9dc8f60bf4a4
#
_entry.id   6800e993c16017ed466e9dc8f60bf4a4
#
_cell.length_a   1.000
_cell.length_b   1.000
_cell.length_c   1.000
_cell.angle_alpha   90.00
_cell.angle_beta   90.00
_cell.angle_gamma   90.00
#
_symmetry.space_group_name_H-M   'P 1'
#
loop_
_entity.id
_entity.type
_entity.pdbx_description
1 polymer ?
#
loop_
_entity_poly.entity_id
_entity_poly.type
_entity_poly.pdbx_seq_one_letter_code
_entity_poly.pdbx_strand_id
1 'polypeptide(L)'
;QPEDIAEGFLKIAVENMANAIKQISVQRGYDVTEYTLNCFGGAGGQHACMLADALGMNRVFIHPFAGVLSAYGMGLADVRALREHAIEAALDDEDGAAPILSETLDTLEADARSEIAGQGIAANNTTVIRKAHLRYAGTDTALIVPFGAKQAMTDAFEALHKQRFGFSAPERGYMVEAVSVEAVGVSETAADPEI
;
A
#
# COMPACT_ATOMS: atom_id res chain seq x y z
N GLN A 1 -22.78 12.60 35.75
CA GLN A 1 -23.83 13.27 34.96
C GLN A 1 -23.88 12.69 33.55
N PRO A 2 -24.95 12.86 32.75
CA PRO A 2 -25.01 12.36 31.36
C PRO A 2 -23.84 12.85 30.50
N GLU A 3 -23.36 14.06 30.75
CA GLU A 3 -22.23 14.69 30.07
C GLU A 3 -20.91 13.93 30.32
N ASP A 4 -20.69 13.49 31.56
CA ASP A 4 -19.48 12.71 31.92
C ASP A 4 -19.45 11.35 31.18
N ILE A 5 -20.61 10.75 30.99
CA ILE A 5 -20.77 9.50 30.26
C ILE A 5 -20.51 9.74 28.77
N ALA A 6 -21.05 10.81 28.20
CA ALA A 6 -20.85 11.18 26.80
C ALA A 6 -19.36 11.47 26.50
N GLU A 7 -18.69 12.21 27.40
CA GLU A 7 -17.25 12.45 27.29
C GLU A 7 -16.44 11.15 27.35
N GLY A 8 -16.83 10.19 28.21
CA GLY A 8 -16.21 8.88 28.27
C GLY A 8 -16.31 8.10 26.96
N PHE A 9 -17.49 8.12 26.33
CA PHE A 9 -17.68 7.48 25.01
C PHE A 9 -16.84 8.14 23.91
N LEU A 10 -16.74 9.47 23.90
CA LEU A 10 -15.89 10.18 22.95
C LEU A 10 -14.41 9.80 23.12
N LYS A 11 -13.92 9.73 24.34
CA LYS A 11 -12.54 9.29 24.64
C LYS A 11 -12.29 7.89 24.11
N ILE A 12 -13.18 6.94 24.37
CA ILE A 12 -13.07 5.56 23.88
C ILE A 12 -13.07 5.53 22.33
N ALA A 13 -13.93 6.32 21.70
CA ALA A 13 -13.99 6.38 20.23
C ALA A 13 -12.67 6.92 19.64
N VAL A 14 -12.11 7.98 20.21
CA VAL A 14 -10.82 8.57 19.79
C VAL A 14 -9.68 7.56 19.97
N GLU A 15 -9.62 6.89 21.10
CA GLU A 15 -8.59 5.86 21.36
C GLU A 15 -8.69 4.70 20.38
N ASN A 16 -9.88 4.22 20.07
CA ASN A 16 -10.08 3.15 19.09
C ASN A 16 -9.62 3.57 17.68
N MET A 17 -9.93 4.80 17.26
CA MET A 17 -9.46 5.35 15.99
C MET A 17 -7.94 5.52 15.97
N ALA A 18 -7.34 6.04 17.05
CA ALA A 18 -5.89 6.19 17.17
C ALA A 18 -5.18 4.84 17.09
N ASN A 19 -5.71 3.82 17.76
CA ASN A 19 -5.15 2.47 17.73
C ASN A 19 -5.22 1.85 16.33
N ALA A 20 -6.31 2.06 15.59
CA ALA A 20 -6.43 1.59 14.20
C ALA A 20 -5.35 2.23 13.30
N ILE A 21 -5.10 3.54 13.44
CA ILE A 21 -4.03 4.24 12.70
C ILE A 21 -2.65 3.72 13.10
N LYS A 22 -2.40 3.54 14.41
CA LYS A 22 -1.13 2.98 14.89
C LYS A 22 -0.88 1.58 14.37
N GLN A 23 -1.88 0.71 14.31
CA GLN A 23 -1.74 -0.63 13.74
C GLN A 23 -1.30 -0.63 12.28
N ILE A 24 -1.83 0.28 11.47
CA ILE A 24 -1.48 0.35 10.04
C ILE A 24 -0.12 1.03 9.83
N SER A 25 0.20 2.07 10.59
CA SER A 25 1.38 2.92 10.38
C SER A 25 2.58 2.43 11.18
N VAL A 26 2.45 2.31 12.50
CA VAL A 26 3.57 1.94 13.39
C VAL A 26 4.03 0.50 13.13
N GLN A 27 3.10 -0.43 12.85
CA GLN A 27 3.46 -1.81 12.48
C GLN A 27 4.25 -1.90 11.17
N ARG A 28 4.16 -0.88 10.31
CA ARG A 28 4.95 -0.76 9.08
C ARG A 28 6.23 0.06 9.27
N GLY A 29 6.57 0.46 10.50
CA GLY A 29 7.77 1.23 10.82
C GLY A 29 7.68 2.73 10.53
N TYR A 30 6.46 3.29 10.41
CA TYR A 30 6.27 4.73 10.19
C TYR A 30 6.03 5.46 11.51
N ASP A 31 6.73 6.59 11.71
CA ASP A 31 6.47 7.51 12.81
C ASP A 31 5.31 8.45 12.44
N VAL A 32 4.14 8.23 13.03
CA VAL A 32 2.93 9.02 12.72
C VAL A 32 3.07 10.50 13.05
N THR A 33 3.96 10.88 13.97
CA THR A 33 4.15 12.28 14.37
C THR A 33 4.74 13.16 13.27
N GLU A 34 5.41 12.56 12.28
CA GLU A 34 5.99 13.24 11.13
C GLU A 34 4.97 13.52 10.00
N TYR A 35 3.79 12.93 10.10
CA TYR A 35 2.75 13.01 9.06
C TYR A 35 1.67 14.05 9.39
N THR A 36 0.86 14.35 8.39
CA THR A 36 -0.34 15.19 8.51
C THR A 36 -1.57 14.29 8.55
N LEU A 37 -2.46 14.49 9.53
CA LEU A 37 -3.73 13.77 9.59
C LEU A 37 -4.64 14.28 8.48
N ASN A 38 -4.94 13.44 7.50
CA ASN A 38 -5.92 13.76 6.46
C ASN A 38 -7.32 13.39 6.96
N CYS A 39 -8.14 14.42 7.19
CA CYS A 39 -9.50 14.26 7.70
C CYS A 39 -10.52 14.35 6.57
N PHE A 40 -11.32 13.29 6.38
CA PHE A 40 -12.39 13.26 5.38
C PHE A 40 -13.60 12.46 5.86
N GLY A 41 -14.71 12.55 5.10
CA GLY A 41 -15.99 11.99 5.47
C GLY A 41 -16.87 12.96 6.25
N GLY A 42 -18.19 12.72 6.28
CA GLY A 42 -19.16 13.63 6.85
C GLY A 42 -19.01 13.92 8.35
N ALA A 43 -18.48 12.97 9.14
CA ALA A 43 -18.28 13.10 10.57
C ALA A 43 -16.81 13.30 10.99
N GLY A 44 -15.85 13.19 10.06
CA GLY A 44 -14.42 13.21 10.36
C GLY A 44 -13.97 14.44 11.15
N GLY A 45 -14.44 15.61 10.79
CA GLY A 45 -14.09 16.88 11.43
C GLY A 45 -14.43 16.97 12.92
N GLN A 46 -15.40 16.17 13.39
CA GLN A 46 -15.83 16.18 14.80
C GLN A 46 -14.74 15.64 15.76
N HIS A 47 -13.89 14.75 15.27
CA HIS A 47 -12.87 14.05 16.08
C HIS A 47 -11.43 14.37 15.69
N ALA A 48 -11.21 15.08 14.58
CA ALA A 48 -9.89 15.23 13.95
C ALA A 48 -8.85 15.83 14.90
N CYS A 49 -9.17 16.88 15.65
CA CYS A 49 -8.22 17.50 16.57
C CYS A 49 -7.88 16.58 17.76
N MET A 50 -8.88 15.98 18.40
CA MET A 50 -8.67 15.04 19.50
C MET A 50 -7.86 13.81 19.05
N LEU A 51 -8.09 13.34 17.81
CA LEU A 51 -7.37 12.23 17.23
C LEU A 51 -5.90 12.61 16.92
N ALA A 52 -5.66 13.81 16.39
CA ALA A 52 -4.32 14.33 16.17
C ALA A 52 -3.55 14.43 17.49
N ASP A 53 -4.17 14.96 18.54
CA ASP A 53 -3.57 15.05 19.88
C ASP A 53 -3.21 13.66 20.44
N ALA A 54 -4.11 12.66 20.31
CA ALA A 54 -3.89 11.29 20.76
C ALA A 54 -2.76 10.56 19.99
N LEU A 55 -2.48 11.00 18.75
CA LEU A 55 -1.41 10.48 17.89
C LEU A 55 -0.10 11.31 18.00
N GLY A 56 -0.09 12.44 18.67
CA GLY A 56 1.03 13.37 18.71
C GLY A 56 1.27 14.12 17.40
N MET A 57 0.25 14.17 16.53
CA MET A 57 0.32 14.88 15.25
C MET A 57 0.00 16.36 15.45
N ASN A 58 0.75 17.24 14.79
CA ASN A 58 0.59 18.70 14.93
C ASN A 58 -0.10 19.37 13.74
N ARG A 59 -0.51 18.57 12.72
CA ARG A 59 -1.16 19.07 11.51
C ARG A 59 -2.35 18.20 11.14
N VAL A 60 -3.48 18.87 10.83
CA VAL A 60 -4.68 18.27 10.29
C VAL A 60 -4.97 18.92 8.95
N PHE A 61 -5.14 18.12 7.90
CA PHE A 61 -5.54 18.59 6.58
C PHE A 61 -7.00 18.24 6.34
N ILE A 62 -7.80 19.24 5.95
CA ILE A 62 -9.21 19.08 5.57
C ILE A 62 -9.35 19.62 4.15
N HIS A 63 -9.60 18.73 3.21
CA HIS A 63 -9.82 19.11 1.80
C HIS A 63 -11.16 19.85 1.65
N PRO A 64 -11.29 20.83 0.71
CA PRO A 64 -12.57 21.49 0.44
C PRO A 64 -13.73 20.51 0.16
N PHE A 65 -13.43 19.38 -0.48
CA PHE A 65 -14.39 18.29 -0.75
C PHE A 65 -14.34 17.17 0.30
N ALA A 66 -13.87 17.43 1.52
CA ALA A 66 -13.70 16.40 2.55
C ALA A 66 -14.94 15.53 2.75
N GLY A 67 -16.16 16.09 2.67
CA GLY A 67 -17.42 15.37 2.81
C GLY A 67 -17.69 14.33 1.71
N VAL A 68 -17.08 14.48 0.53
CA VAL A 68 -17.26 13.63 -0.66
C VAL A 68 -15.92 13.18 -1.25
N LEU A 69 -14.84 13.23 -0.45
CA LEU A 69 -13.47 13.00 -0.93
C LEU A 69 -13.29 11.64 -1.58
N SER A 70 -13.98 10.60 -1.10
CA SER A 70 -13.93 9.27 -1.71
C SER A 70 -14.50 9.25 -3.13
N ALA A 71 -15.63 9.91 -3.35
CA ALA A 71 -16.23 10.02 -4.68
C ALA A 71 -15.36 10.88 -5.62
N TYR A 72 -14.83 11.98 -5.10
CA TYR A 72 -13.89 12.83 -5.82
C TYR A 72 -12.62 12.03 -6.23
N GLY A 73 -12.04 11.29 -5.29
CA GLY A 73 -10.87 10.44 -5.56
C GLY A 73 -11.16 9.32 -6.57
N MET A 74 -12.35 8.70 -6.53
CA MET A 74 -12.75 7.72 -7.54
C MET A 74 -12.85 8.33 -8.95
N GLY A 75 -13.30 9.59 -9.05
CA GLY A 75 -13.38 10.30 -10.33
C GLY A 75 -12.00 10.65 -10.92
N LEU A 76 -10.99 10.77 -10.05
CA LEU A 76 -9.60 11.07 -10.45
C LEU A 76 -8.70 9.81 -10.55
N ALA A 77 -9.18 8.66 -10.06
CA ALA A 77 -8.36 7.46 -10.00
C ALA A 77 -8.09 6.89 -11.38
N ASP A 78 -6.86 6.46 -11.58
CA ASP A 78 -6.50 5.64 -12.71
C ASP A 78 -7.20 4.28 -12.66
N VAL A 79 -7.47 3.71 -13.82
CA VAL A 79 -7.97 2.35 -13.92
C VAL A 79 -6.81 1.38 -13.62
N ARG A 80 -7.02 0.43 -12.72
CA ARG A 80 -5.97 -0.52 -12.30
C ARG A 80 -6.44 -1.95 -12.43
N ALA A 81 -5.56 -2.79 -12.98
CA ALA A 81 -5.71 -4.23 -13.01
C ALA A 81 -4.54 -4.88 -12.27
N LEU A 82 -4.84 -5.64 -11.20
CA LEU A 82 -3.87 -6.37 -10.41
C LEU A 82 -3.98 -7.86 -10.70
N ARG A 83 -2.83 -8.51 -10.90
CA ARG A 83 -2.69 -9.96 -11.03
C ARG A 83 -1.61 -10.45 -10.11
N GLU A 84 -1.82 -11.58 -9.47
CA GLU A 84 -0.88 -12.20 -8.55
C GLU A 84 -0.85 -13.71 -8.78
N HIS A 85 0.32 -14.31 -8.60
CA HIS A 85 0.52 -15.75 -8.70
C HIS A 85 1.51 -16.21 -7.62
N ALA A 86 1.12 -17.28 -6.89
CA ALA A 86 1.98 -17.91 -5.90
C ALA A 86 3.09 -18.71 -6.60
N ILE A 87 4.32 -18.58 -6.09
CA ILE A 87 5.51 -19.22 -6.68
C ILE A 87 6.09 -20.26 -5.71
N GLU A 88 6.34 -19.88 -4.44
CA GLU A 88 6.92 -20.72 -3.39
C GLU A 88 8.27 -21.37 -3.80
N ALA A 89 9.20 -20.57 -4.35
CA ALA A 89 10.52 -21.01 -4.77
C ALA A 89 11.65 -20.24 -4.10
N ALA A 90 12.82 -20.91 -3.92
CA ALA A 90 14.02 -20.25 -3.44
C ALA A 90 14.55 -19.26 -4.49
N LEU A 91 14.87 -18.03 -4.08
CA LEU A 91 15.41 -17.01 -4.98
C LEU A 91 16.80 -17.37 -5.52
N ASP A 92 17.54 -18.23 -4.78
CA ASP A 92 18.89 -18.68 -5.11
C ASP A 92 18.93 -19.92 -6.00
N ASP A 93 17.78 -20.48 -6.36
CA ASP A 93 17.70 -21.63 -7.25
C ASP A 93 17.97 -21.17 -8.69
N GLU A 94 19.24 -21.28 -9.11
CA GLU A 94 19.70 -20.84 -10.42
C GLU A 94 19.05 -21.60 -11.58
N ASP A 95 18.58 -22.84 -11.35
CA ASP A 95 18.01 -23.72 -12.38
C ASP A 95 16.47 -23.60 -12.48
N GLY A 96 15.78 -23.00 -11.51
CA GLY A 96 14.32 -23.06 -11.47
C GLY A 96 13.57 -21.74 -11.32
N ALA A 97 14.00 -20.85 -10.43
CA ALA A 97 13.18 -19.68 -10.07
C ALA A 97 13.15 -18.59 -11.16
N ALA A 98 14.29 -18.19 -11.70
CA ALA A 98 14.37 -17.02 -12.58
C ALA A 98 13.57 -17.17 -13.89
N PRO A 99 13.63 -18.30 -14.63
CA PRO A 99 12.80 -18.51 -15.81
C PRO A 99 11.31 -18.55 -15.48
N ILE A 100 10.92 -19.25 -14.42
CA ILE A 100 9.52 -19.37 -13.98
C ILE A 100 8.96 -18.00 -13.60
N LEU A 101 9.72 -17.18 -12.87
CA LEU A 101 9.32 -15.84 -12.49
C LEU A 101 9.06 -14.95 -13.71
N SER A 102 9.96 -14.99 -14.71
CA SER A 102 9.82 -14.18 -15.92
C SER A 102 8.61 -14.59 -16.73
N GLU A 103 8.42 -15.88 -17.01
CA GLU A 103 7.28 -16.40 -17.78
C GLU A 103 5.95 -16.12 -17.08
N THR A 104 5.90 -16.31 -15.75
CA THR A 104 4.71 -16.00 -14.96
C THR A 104 4.38 -14.52 -15.03
N LEU A 105 5.36 -13.64 -14.84
CA LEU A 105 5.16 -12.20 -14.90
C LEU A 105 4.71 -11.74 -16.29
N ASP A 106 5.25 -12.32 -17.37
CA ASP A 106 4.83 -11.99 -18.74
C ASP A 106 3.37 -12.38 -18.97
N THR A 107 2.94 -13.53 -18.46
CA THR A 107 1.54 -13.97 -18.53
C THR A 107 0.62 -13.04 -17.74
N LEU A 108 0.99 -12.71 -16.49
CA LEU A 108 0.21 -11.81 -15.65
C LEU A 108 0.13 -10.40 -16.25
N GLU A 109 1.22 -9.92 -16.87
CA GLU A 109 1.22 -8.63 -17.56
C GLU A 109 0.28 -8.62 -18.76
N ALA A 110 0.31 -9.68 -19.58
CA ALA A 110 -0.58 -9.78 -20.73
C ALA A 110 -2.06 -9.74 -20.31
N ASP A 111 -2.41 -10.48 -19.25
CA ASP A 111 -3.76 -10.50 -18.69
C ASP A 111 -4.18 -9.14 -18.14
N ALA A 112 -3.31 -8.50 -17.36
CA ALA A 112 -3.60 -7.19 -16.77
C ALA A 112 -3.76 -6.10 -17.85
N ARG A 113 -2.90 -6.09 -18.87
CA ARG A 113 -3.02 -5.18 -20.03
C ARG A 113 -4.30 -5.42 -20.84
N SER A 114 -4.69 -6.67 -21.01
CA SER A 114 -5.93 -7.02 -21.70
C SER A 114 -7.16 -6.46 -20.99
N GLU A 115 -7.20 -6.51 -19.66
CA GLU A 115 -8.28 -5.92 -18.88
C GLU A 115 -8.34 -4.40 -19.04
N ILE A 116 -7.20 -3.70 -18.91
CA ILE A 116 -7.12 -2.25 -19.09
C ILE A 116 -7.57 -1.84 -20.50
N ALA A 117 -7.12 -2.58 -21.54
CA ALA A 117 -7.54 -2.35 -22.93
C ALA A 117 -9.05 -2.58 -23.12
N GLY A 118 -9.63 -3.60 -22.46
CA GLY A 118 -11.07 -3.86 -22.45
C GLY A 118 -11.92 -2.74 -21.86
N GLN A 119 -11.31 -1.87 -21.02
CA GLN A 119 -11.92 -0.65 -20.47
C GLN A 119 -11.71 0.59 -21.35
N GLY A 120 -11.18 0.42 -22.57
CA GLY A 120 -11.03 1.49 -23.56
C GLY A 120 -9.76 2.33 -23.42
N ILE A 121 -8.82 1.94 -22.56
CA ILE A 121 -7.56 2.66 -22.37
C ILE A 121 -6.51 2.15 -23.35
N ALA A 122 -5.88 3.05 -24.09
CA ALA A 122 -4.87 2.73 -25.09
C ALA A 122 -3.57 2.20 -24.42
N ALA A 123 -2.86 1.31 -25.14
CA ALA A 123 -1.65 0.67 -24.63
C ALA A 123 -0.53 1.68 -24.26
N ASN A 124 -0.42 2.81 -24.97
CA ASN A 124 0.54 3.88 -24.67
C ASN A 124 0.21 4.66 -23.40
N ASN A 125 -1.02 4.57 -22.90
CA ASN A 125 -1.48 5.16 -21.66
C ASN A 125 -1.50 4.14 -20.50
N THR A 126 -0.90 2.96 -20.70
CA THR A 126 -0.84 1.89 -19.71
C THR A 126 0.58 1.66 -19.24
N THR A 127 0.83 1.92 -17.95
CA THR A 127 2.09 1.60 -17.27
C THR A 127 1.96 0.27 -16.53
N VAL A 128 3.04 -0.52 -16.48
CA VAL A 128 3.05 -1.79 -15.75
C VAL A 128 4.11 -1.76 -14.66
N ILE A 129 3.73 -2.24 -13.49
CA ILE A 129 4.58 -2.37 -12.31
C ILE A 129 4.63 -3.84 -11.94
N ARG A 130 5.83 -4.44 -12.00
CA ARG A 130 6.09 -5.83 -11.59
C ARG A 130 6.66 -5.85 -10.18
N LYS A 131 6.18 -6.74 -9.33
CA LYS A 131 6.60 -6.86 -7.93
C LYS A 131 6.86 -8.32 -7.58
N ALA A 132 7.78 -8.55 -6.63
CA ALA A 132 8.02 -9.84 -6.01
C ALA A 132 7.67 -9.76 -4.52
N HIS A 133 7.08 -10.81 -3.99
CA HIS A 133 6.78 -10.96 -2.57
C HIS A 133 7.87 -11.85 -1.98
N LEU A 134 8.82 -11.25 -1.25
CA LEU A 134 9.96 -11.96 -0.69
C LEU A 134 9.80 -12.17 0.80
N ARG A 135 10.27 -13.31 1.28
CA ARG A 135 10.40 -13.63 2.70
C ARG A 135 11.72 -14.34 2.97
N TYR A 136 12.20 -14.33 4.20
CA TYR A 136 13.28 -15.23 4.58
C TYR A 136 12.80 -16.68 4.59
N ALA A 137 13.69 -17.61 4.25
CA ALA A 137 13.38 -19.04 4.37
C ALA A 137 13.00 -19.38 5.82
N GLY A 138 11.91 -20.13 5.97
CA GLY A 138 11.38 -20.54 7.28
C GLY A 138 10.55 -19.47 8.02
N THR A 139 10.19 -18.36 7.36
CA THR A 139 9.23 -17.36 7.87
C THR A 139 7.97 -17.34 7.03
N ASP A 140 6.90 -16.75 7.56
CA ASP A 140 5.55 -16.66 6.95
C ASP A 140 5.16 -15.22 6.56
N THR A 141 6.07 -14.26 6.73
CA THR A 141 5.77 -12.85 6.44
C THR A 141 6.54 -12.38 5.24
N ALA A 142 5.86 -12.23 4.11
CA ALA A 142 6.43 -11.65 2.90
C ALA A 142 6.37 -10.12 2.91
N LEU A 143 7.37 -9.50 2.27
CA LEU A 143 7.43 -8.09 1.95
C LEU A 143 7.47 -7.91 0.44
N ILE A 144 6.73 -6.90 -0.04
CA ILE A 144 6.59 -6.63 -1.47
C ILE A 144 7.70 -5.69 -1.90
N VAL A 145 8.48 -6.09 -2.90
CA VAL A 145 9.57 -5.30 -3.48
C VAL A 145 9.39 -5.15 -5.00
N PRO A 146 9.96 -4.12 -5.63
CA PRO A 146 10.02 -4.04 -7.09
C PRO A 146 10.73 -5.28 -7.66
N PHE A 147 10.17 -5.90 -8.71
CA PHE A 147 10.82 -6.98 -9.42
C PHE A 147 11.99 -6.46 -10.26
N GLY A 148 13.12 -7.15 -10.23
CA GLY A 148 14.33 -6.77 -10.95
C GLY A 148 15.48 -7.77 -10.75
N ALA A 149 16.71 -7.28 -10.88
CA ALA A 149 17.88 -8.09 -10.59
C ALA A 149 17.86 -8.60 -9.14
N LYS A 150 18.31 -9.85 -8.91
CA LYS A 150 18.31 -10.50 -7.60
C LYS A 150 18.86 -9.59 -6.50
N GLN A 151 20.04 -8.99 -6.70
CA GLN A 151 20.64 -8.11 -5.71
C GLN A 151 19.76 -6.90 -5.37
N ALA A 152 19.14 -6.27 -6.38
CA ALA A 152 18.24 -5.12 -6.14
C ALA A 152 16.99 -5.54 -5.34
N MET A 153 16.44 -6.73 -5.61
CA MET A 153 15.30 -7.26 -4.85
C MET A 153 15.67 -7.57 -3.40
N THR A 154 16.83 -8.20 -3.17
CA THR A 154 17.30 -8.53 -1.81
C THR A 154 17.64 -7.28 -1.01
N ASP A 155 18.31 -6.29 -1.61
CA ASP A 155 18.62 -5.01 -0.95
C ASP A 155 17.33 -4.27 -0.54
N ALA A 156 16.35 -4.21 -1.44
CA ALA A 156 15.05 -3.60 -1.15
C ALA A 156 14.30 -4.34 -0.04
N PHE A 157 14.32 -5.68 -0.06
CA PHE A 157 13.71 -6.50 0.97
C PHE A 157 14.37 -6.26 2.34
N GLU A 158 15.70 -6.28 2.42
CA GLU A 158 16.41 -6.06 3.68
C GLU A 158 16.17 -4.68 4.27
N ALA A 159 16.14 -3.64 3.41
CA ALA A 159 15.81 -2.29 3.84
C ALA A 159 14.41 -2.22 4.47
N LEU A 160 13.39 -2.81 3.80
CA LEU A 160 12.03 -2.87 4.32
C LEU A 160 11.93 -3.73 5.58
N HIS A 161 12.62 -4.88 5.62
CA HIS A 161 12.61 -5.77 6.77
C HIS A 161 13.23 -5.10 8.01
N LYS A 162 14.37 -4.42 7.82
CA LYS A 162 15.02 -3.65 8.88
C LYS A 162 14.14 -2.49 9.38
N GLN A 163 13.45 -1.80 8.47
CA GLN A 163 12.51 -0.74 8.84
C GLN A 163 11.35 -1.29 9.68
N ARG A 164 10.80 -2.44 9.29
CA ARG A 164 9.60 -3.01 9.91
C ARG A 164 9.88 -3.78 11.20
N PHE A 165 10.98 -4.54 11.22
CA PHE A 165 11.30 -5.48 12.31
C PHE A 165 12.57 -5.12 13.09
N GLY A 166 13.36 -4.14 12.63
CA GLY A 166 14.56 -3.66 13.30
C GLY A 166 15.83 -4.46 13.02
N PHE A 167 15.78 -5.54 12.22
CA PHE A 167 16.94 -6.40 11.91
C PHE A 167 16.91 -6.94 10.48
N SER A 168 18.05 -7.48 10.02
CA SER A 168 18.19 -8.25 8.78
C SER A 168 18.82 -9.60 9.10
N ALA A 169 18.52 -10.64 8.32
CA ALA A 169 19.02 -12.02 8.51
C ALA A 169 19.33 -12.68 7.15
N PRO A 170 20.29 -12.12 6.35
CA PRO A 170 20.57 -12.59 5.00
C PRO A 170 21.07 -14.04 4.94
N GLU A 171 21.64 -14.53 6.04
CA GLU A 171 22.10 -15.92 6.17
C GLU A 171 20.99 -16.97 6.07
N ARG A 172 19.73 -16.58 6.23
CA ARG A 172 18.58 -17.48 6.11
C ARG A 172 18.22 -17.82 4.67
N GLY A 173 18.72 -17.05 3.69
CA GLY A 173 18.29 -17.17 2.30
C GLY A 173 16.90 -16.57 2.07
N TYR A 174 16.54 -16.45 0.80
CA TYR A 174 15.30 -15.76 0.38
C TYR A 174 14.39 -16.71 -0.38
N MET A 175 13.09 -16.58 -0.11
CA MET A 175 12.02 -17.26 -0.82
C MET A 175 11.17 -16.25 -1.58
N VAL A 176 10.81 -16.56 -2.80
CA VAL A 176 9.76 -15.85 -3.54
C VAL A 176 8.45 -16.56 -3.24
N GLU A 177 7.60 -15.94 -2.43
CA GLU A 177 6.27 -16.46 -2.10
C GLU A 177 5.30 -16.30 -3.27
N ALA A 178 5.31 -15.11 -3.87
CA ALA A 178 4.44 -14.77 -5.01
C ALA A 178 5.09 -13.71 -5.89
N VAL A 179 4.55 -13.54 -7.08
CA VAL A 179 4.79 -12.37 -7.94
C VAL A 179 3.49 -11.69 -8.26
N SER A 180 3.52 -10.37 -8.45
CA SER A 180 2.35 -9.61 -8.85
C SER A 180 2.68 -8.58 -9.92
N VAL A 181 1.66 -8.31 -10.74
CA VAL A 181 1.70 -7.31 -11.80
C VAL A 181 0.53 -6.37 -11.60
N GLU A 182 0.80 -5.07 -11.61
CA GLU A 182 -0.18 -4.01 -11.59
C GLU A 182 -0.10 -3.22 -12.88
N ALA A 183 -1.12 -3.31 -13.72
CA ALA A 183 -1.27 -2.43 -14.88
C ALA A 183 -2.10 -1.21 -14.48
N VAL A 184 -1.58 -0.02 -14.80
CA VAL A 184 -2.19 1.28 -14.48
C VAL A 184 -2.47 2.00 -15.78
N GLY A 185 -3.75 2.14 -16.08
CA GLY A 185 -4.24 2.90 -17.23
C GLY A 185 -4.60 4.31 -16.82
N VAL A 186 -3.86 5.29 -17.33
CA VAL A 186 -4.16 6.71 -17.07
C VAL A 186 -5.42 7.09 -17.83
N SER A 187 -6.47 7.46 -17.11
CA SER A 187 -7.67 8.06 -17.70
C SER A 187 -7.40 9.53 -18.04
N GLU A 188 -8.02 10.06 -19.09
CA GLU A 188 -7.99 11.49 -19.33
C GLU A 188 -8.62 12.21 -18.14
N THR A 189 -7.77 12.84 -17.32
CA THR A 189 -8.23 13.56 -16.14
C THR A 189 -9.05 14.77 -16.61
N ALA A 190 -10.29 14.86 -16.18
CA ALA A 190 -11.02 16.11 -16.28
C ALA A 190 -10.19 17.19 -15.54
N ALA A 191 -9.99 18.34 -16.18
CA ALA A 191 -9.28 19.45 -15.55
C ALA A 191 -9.90 19.76 -14.18
N ASP A 192 -9.07 19.91 -13.16
CA ASP A 192 -9.53 20.30 -11.82
C ASP A 192 -10.40 21.57 -11.97
N PRO A 193 -11.63 21.59 -11.45
CA PRO A 193 -12.40 22.83 -11.45
C PRO A 193 -11.62 23.88 -10.64
N GLU A 194 -11.37 25.04 -11.22
CA GLU A 194 -10.82 26.17 -10.48
C GLU A 194 -11.70 26.46 -9.26
N ILE A 195 -11.12 26.34 -8.07
CA ILE A 195 -11.75 26.60 -6.77
C ILE A 195 -11.62 28.08 -6.43
#